data_3559133bec865a673852ef9047204cb2
#
_entry.id   3559133bec865a673852ef9047204cb2
#
_cell.length_a   1.000
_cell.length_b   1.000
_cell.length_c   1.000
_cell.angle_alpha   90.00
_cell.angle_beta   90.00
_cell.angle_gamma   90.00
#
_symmetry.space_group_name_H-M   'P 1'
#
loop_
_entity.id
_entity.type
_entity.pdbx_description
1 polymer ?
#
loop_
_entity_poly.entity_id
_entity_poly.type
_entity_poly.pdbx_seq_one_letter_code
_entity_poly.pdbx_strand_id
1 'polypeptide(L)'
;MQQLSRALWLLAALASGSTAVAFESNYAEFDEQNSISESNEEVDLVYPNFAAPEGDMRQGMGTYFGGLGSPAGGCGLPQSVVESANFLALNVQNAQPNIPGEFDQGRNCGRWVEVTLSKFCKNADHSDRWNTSNCAGGAWEDGPLTGAKAHFIVADSCNDGNYWCRQDRFHLDLSAQGLSQFGGGMNTATWRNPQINWRYVDAPNYNGDVKIGFARGASRGWPALLITHLQSGIHRVEQLVHGQWVAQKMHLTLGQVYILTDVGSEPYRLRLYDAYDHSIQTVRIYRFTMPTGCCGQEFNEVSYITE
;
A
#
# COMPACT_ATOMS: atom_id res chain seq x y z
N MET A 1 9.82 46.77 -61.66
CA MET A 1 8.76 47.75 -61.32
C MET A 1 7.60 47.00 -60.72
N GLN A 2 7.16 47.46 -59.55
CA GLN A 2 5.92 47.17 -58.82
C GLN A 2 5.86 45.83 -58.09
N GLN A 3 6.10 45.86 -56.79
CA GLN A 3 5.25 46.17 -55.61
C GLN A 3 4.21 45.09 -55.30
N LEU A 4 4.51 44.27 -54.32
CA LEU A 4 4.01 44.14 -52.96
C LEU A 4 2.50 44.35 -52.75
N SER A 5 1.81 43.32 -52.32
CA SER A 5 0.70 43.47 -51.38
C SER A 5 0.60 42.26 -50.45
N ARG A 6 0.76 42.54 -49.16
CA ARG A 6 0.55 41.63 -48.03
C ARG A 6 -0.95 41.57 -47.71
N ALA A 7 -1.50 40.41 -47.63
CA ALA A 7 -2.82 40.20 -47.01
C ALA A 7 -2.62 39.48 -45.67
N LEU A 8 -2.92 40.17 -44.57
CA LEU A 8 -3.05 39.66 -43.23
C LEU A 8 -4.36 38.89 -43.11
N TRP A 9 -4.29 37.62 -42.75
CA TRP A 9 -5.45 36.87 -42.25
C TRP A 9 -5.33 36.74 -40.73
N LEU A 10 -6.21 37.45 -40.01
CA LEU A 10 -6.49 37.25 -38.60
C LEU A 10 -7.35 35.99 -38.47
N LEU A 11 -6.84 34.94 -37.87
CA LEU A 11 -7.63 33.81 -37.34
C LEU A 11 -7.82 34.02 -35.84
N ALA A 12 -9.04 34.35 -35.46
CA ALA A 12 -9.47 34.34 -34.08
C ALA A 12 -9.62 32.88 -33.60
N ALA A 13 -8.71 32.42 -32.76
CA ALA A 13 -8.85 31.15 -32.04
C ALA A 13 -9.60 31.41 -30.73
N LEU A 14 -10.79 30.85 -30.64
CA LEU A 14 -11.55 30.75 -29.40
C LEU A 14 -10.82 29.76 -28.47
N ALA A 15 -10.23 30.29 -27.40
CA ALA A 15 -9.64 29.50 -26.36
C ALA A 15 -10.74 28.94 -25.45
N SER A 16 -11.01 27.66 -25.55
CA SER A 16 -11.67 26.91 -24.50
C SER A 16 -10.63 26.61 -23.42
N GLY A 17 -10.79 27.27 -22.27
CA GLY A 17 -9.88 27.10 -21.14
C GLY A 17 -10.05 25.73 -20.48
N SER A 18 -9.09 24.85 -20.73
CA SER A 18 -8.81 23.72 -19.88
C SER A 18 -7.60 24.07 -19.01
N THR A 19 -7.82 24.41 -17.77
CA THR A 19 -6.76 24.55 -16.79
C THR A 19 -6.19 23.19 -16.47
N ALA A 20 -5.09 22.86 -17.12
CA ALA A 20 -4.23 21.77 -16.67
C ALA A 20 -3.53 22.25 -15.40
N VAL A 21 -3.88 21.67 -14.26
CA VAL A 21 -3.14 21.85 -13.02
C VAL A 21 -1.84 21.08 -13.18
N ALA A 22 -0.76 21.79 -13.46
CA ALA A 22 0.58 21.24 -13.41
C ALA A 22 0.91 20.94 -11.94
N PHE A 23 1.11 19.68 -11.63
CA PHE A 23 1.69 19.25 -10.36
C PHE A 23 3.20 19.52 -10.45
N GLU A 24 3.64 20.66 -9.96
CA GLU A 24 5.06 20.91 -9.71
C GLU A 24 5.51 20.04 -8.54
N SER A 25 6.28 19.01 -8.84
CA SER A 25 7.02 18.26 -7.84
C SER A 25 8.16 19.13 -7.31
N ASN A 26 7.99 19.74 -6.16
CA ASN A 26 9.07 20.34 -5.42
C ASN A 26 10.00 19.23 -4.90
N TYR A 27 11.00 18.87 -5.69
CA TYR A 27 12.18 18.20 -5.19
C TYR A 27 13.00 19.22 -4.41
N ALA A 28 12.95 19.14 -3.08
CA ALA A 28 13.92 19.83 -2.26
C ALA A 28 15.29 19.17 -2.49
N GLU A 29 16.21 19.89 -3.11
CA GLU A 29 17.64 19.58 -3.12
C GLU A 29 18.11 19.55 -1.66
N PHE A 30 18.51 18.36 -1.20
CA PHE A 30 19.22 18.21 0.06
C PHE A 30 20.67 18.62 -0.16
N ASP A 31 21.03 19.76 0.39
CA ASP A 31 22.38 20.31 0.42
C ASP A 31 23.30 19.39 1.24
N GLU A 32 24.30 18.83 0.58
CA GLU A 32 25.27 17.90 1.12
C GLU A 32 26.41 18.66 1.81
N GLN A 33 26.14 19.27 2.97
CA GLN A 33 27.20 19.79 3.82
C GLN A 33 26.80 19.74 5.30
N ASN A 34 26.98 18.57 5.90
CA ASN A 34 27.25 18.49 7.35
C ASN A 34 28.16 17.29 7.63
N SER A 35 29.43 17.57 7.76
CA SER A 35 30.43 16.62 8.24
C SER A 35 30.13 16.30 9.70
N ILE A 36 29.50 15.15 9.96
CA ILE A 36 29.32 14.61 11.29
C ILE A 36 30.50 13.68 11.57
N SER A 37 31.25 14.02 12.60
CA SER A 37 32.30 13.20 13.18
C SER A 37 31.82 11.78 13.46
N GLU A 38 32.56 10.78 13.00
CA GLU A 38 32.37 9.37 13.34
C GLU A 38 32.51 9.18 14.84
N SER A 39 31.41 9.13 15.57
CA SER A 39 31.30 8.38 16.81
C SER A 39 30.67 7.03 16.42
N ASN A 40 31.42 5.94 16.62
CA ASN A 40 30.93 4.57 16.53
C ASN A 40 29.95 4.29 17.69
N GLU A 41 28.81 4.92 17.69
CA GLU A 41 27.64 4.42 18.38
C GLU A 41 26.88 3.60 17.37
N GLU A 42 26.88 2.30 17.56
CA GLU A 42 25.97 1.36 16.94
C GLU A 42 24.56 1.84 17.29
N VAL A 43 24.00 2.69 16.43
CA VAL A 43 22.61 3.12 16.55
C VAL A 43 21.81 1.87 16.26
N ASP A 44 21.48 1.16 17.34
CA ASP A 44 20.46 0.14 17.32
C ASP A 44 19.20 0.82 16.76
N LEU A 45 18.96 0.66 15.46
CA LEU A 45 17.73 1.10 14.83
C LEU A 45 16.62 0.24 15.43
N VAL A 46 16.24 0.60 16.64
CA VAL A 46 15.02 0.11 17.27
C VAL A 46 13.89 0.59 16.36
N TYR A 47 13.56 -0.22 15.37
CA TYR A 47 12.31 -0.05 14.66
C TYR A 47 11.22 -0.16 15.72
N PRO A 48 10.45 0.90 15.95
CA PRO A 48 9.37 0.80 16.91
C PRO A 48 8.50 -0.38 16.48
N ASN A 49 8.26 -1.28 17.41
CA ASN A 49 7.50 -2.51 17.21
C ASN A 49 6.04 -2.14 16.98
N PHE A 50 5.69 -1.77 15.72
CA PHE A 50 4.34 -1.35 15.31
C PHE A 50 3.50 -2.50 14.76
N ALA A 51 4.04 -3.69 14.74
CA ALA A 51 3.24 -4.86 14.46
C ALA A 51 2.24 -5.01 15.61
N ALA A 52 1.00 -4.52 15.39
CA ALA A 52 -0.07 -4.82 16.32
C ALA A 52 -0.15 -6.34 16.48
N PRO A 53 -0.16 -6.86 17.71
CA PRO A 53 -0.24 -8.28 17.93
C PRO A 53 -1.40 -8.89 17.15
N GLU A 54 -1.19 -10.07 16.63
CA GLU A 54 -2.28 -10.88 16.08
C GLU A 54 -3.39 -11.00 17.14
N GLY A 55 -4.60 -10.64 16.78
CA GLY A 55 -5.75 -10.77 17.67
C GLY A 55 -6.34 -9.48 18.21
N ASP A 56 -5.64 -8.35 18.18
CA ASP A 56 -6.25 -7.07 18.60
C ASP A 56 -7.39 -6.68 17.66
N MET A 57 -8.59 -6.65 18.23
CA MET A 57 -9.80 -6.27 17.49
C MET A 57 -9.88 -4.74 17.39
N ARG A 58 -10.01 -4.24 16.17
CA ARG A 58 -10.21 -2.84 15.85
C ARG A 58 -11.64 -2.62 15.42
N GLN A 59 -12.18 -1.45 15.71
CA GLN A 59 -13.50 -1.04 15.25
C GLN A 59 -13.37 0.23 14.41
N GLY A 60 -13.96 0.22 13.24
CA GLY A 60 -13.97 1.34 12.31
C GLY A 60 -15.14 1.30 11.35
N MET A 61 -15.06 2.12 10.32
CA MET A 61 -16.05 2.16 9.23
C MET A 61 -15.50 1.46 8.00
N GLY A 62 -16.35 0.80 7.24
CA GLY A 62 -16.02 0.19 5.97
C GLY A 62 -16.59 0.98 4.79
N THR A 63 -15.75 1.49 3.88
CA THR A 63 -16.14 1.98 2.56
C THR A 63 -15.66 1.03 1.47
N TYR A 64 -15.80 1.41 0.21
CA TYR A 64 -15.28 0.60 -0.90
C TYR A 64 -14.75 1.49 -2.03
N PHE A 65 -13.83 0.91 -2.81
CA PHE A 65 -13.24 1.54 -4.01
C PHE A 65 -13.17 0.58 -5.20
N GLY A 66 -12.99 1.12 -6.39
CA GLY A 66 -13.11 0.36 -7.63
C GLY A 66 -11.94 -0.56 -7.96
N GLY A 67 -10.74 -0.23 -7.49
CA GLY A 67 -9.52 -0.99 -7.78
C GLY A 67 -8.26 -0.17 -7.50
N LEU A 68 -7.11 -0.82 -7.57
CA LEU A 68 -5.82 -0.18 -7.33
C LEU A 68 -5.52 0.88 -8.39
N GLY A 69 -4.83 1.92 -7.99
CA GLY A 69 -4.32 2.95 -8.90
C GLY A 69 -3.35 2.38 -9.94
N SER A 70 -3.12 3.12 -11.02
CA SER A 70 -2.13 2.75 -12.03
C SER A 70 -0.86 3.61 -11.84
N PRO A 71 0.34 3.03 -11.87
CA PRO A 71 0.66 1.65 -12.22
C PRO A 71 0.52 0.66 -11.06
N ALA A 72 0.31 1.12 -9.84
CA ALA A 72 0.21 0.30 -8.64
C ALA A 72 -0.57 1.02 -7.55
N GLY A 73 -1.10 0.26 -6.58
CA GLY A 73 -1.66 0.81 -5.35
C GLY A 73 -0.58 1.37 -4.41
N GLY A 74 -0.99 1.91 -3.27
CA GLY A 74 -0.10 2.48 -2.25
C GLY A 74 0.93 1.51 -1.67
N CYS A 75 0.72 0.21 -1.84
CA CYS A 75 1.70 -0.82 -1.50
C CYS A 75 2.76 -1.07 -2.59
N GLY A 76 2.75 -0.33 -3.68
CA GLY A 76 3.67 -0.53 -4.80
C GLY A 76 3.37 -1.77 -5.65
N LEU A 77 2.26 -2.47 -5.38
CA LEU A 77 1.85 -3.67 -6.09
C LEU A 77 0.85 -3.33 -7.19
N PRO A 78 1.13 -3.74 -8.44
CA PRO A 78 0.12 -3.72 -9.50
C PRO A 78 -1.04 -4.66 -9.15
N GLN A 79 -2.24 -4.31 -9.55
CA GLN A 79 -3.41 -5.15 -9.27
C GLN A 79 -3.29 -6.57 -9.83
N SER A 80 -2.57 -6.73 -10.93
CA SER A 80 -2.33 -8.03 -11.59
C SER A 80 -1.51 -9.03 -10.74
N VAL A 81 -0.78 -8.55 -9.75
CA VAL A 81 0.06 -9.40 -8.86
C VAL A 81 -0.46 -9.51 -7.45
N VAL A 82 -1.55 -8.82 -7.13
CA VAL A 82 -2.25 -9.01 -5.85
C VAL A 82 -2.95 -10.35 -5.87
N GLU A 83 -2.67 -11.19 -4.88
CA GLU A 83 -3.07 -12.60 -4.86
C GLU A 83 -4.57 -12.84 -4.72
N SER A 84 -5.32 -11.80 -4.42
CA SER A 84 -6.75 -11.88 -4.17
C SER A 84 -7.48 -10.69 -4.78
N ALA A 85 -8.66 -10.92 -5.34
CA ALA A 85 -9.59 -9.85 -5.69
C ALA A 85 -10.15 -9.14 -4.43
N ASN A 86 -9.97 -9.76 -3.26
CA ASN A 86 -10.37 -9.23 -1.96
C ASN A 86 -9.19 -8.48 -1.36
N PHE A 87 -8.97 -7.26 -1.76
CA PHE A 87 -7.94 -6.38 -1.22
C PHE A 87 -8.57 -5.15 -0.58
N LEU A 88 -7.78 -4.47 0.23
CA LEU A 88 -8.21 -3.25 0.90
C LEU A 88 -7.11 -2.19 0.95
N ALA A 89 -7.53 -0.95 1.20
CA ALA A 89 -6.66 0.15 1.54
C ALA A 89 -6.78 0.50 3.02
N LEU A 90 -5.64 0.76 3.66
CA LEU A 90 -5.55 1.21 5.04
C LEU A 90 -5.43 2.73 5.14
N ASN A 91 -5.94 3.28 6.22
CA ASN A 91 -5.83 4.70 6.54
C ASN A 91 -4.36 5.14 6.71
N VAL A 92 -3.98 6.23 6.05
CA VAL A 92 -2.61 6.80 6.11
C VAL A 92 -2.44 7.74 7.29
N GLN A 93 -3.50 8.46 7.66
CA GLN A 93 -3.45 9.49 8.70
C GLN A 93 -4.57 9.31 9.70
N ASN A 94 -4.35 9.77 10.92
CA ASN A 94 -5.41 9.95 11.90
C ASN A 94 -5.89 11.42 11.87
N ALA A 95 -7.11 11.67 12.38
CA ALA A 95 -7.66 13.02 12.63
C ALA A 95 -6.74 13.94 13.44
N GLN A 96 -5.88 13.36 14.25
CA GLN A 96 -4.90 14.10 15.03
C GLN A 96 -3.58 14.21 14.25
N PRO A 97 -3.02 15.40 14.10
CA PRO A 97 -1.71 15.58 13.49
C PRO A 97 -0.68 14.72 14.26
N ASN A 98 0.17 14.05 13.51
CA ASN A 98 1.27 13.20 13.99
C ASN A 98 0.91 11.82 14.56
N ILE A 99 -0.33 11.35 14.44
CA ILE A 99 -0.62 9.93 14.68
C ILE A 99 -0.75 9.24 13.33
N PRO A 100 0.15 8.32 12.97
CA PRO A 100 0.03 7.58 11.73
C PRO A 100 -1.22 6.70 11.74
N GLY A 101 -1.82 6.52 10.57
CA GLY A 101 -2.87 5.53 10.36
C GLY A 101 -2.30 4.12 10.33
N GLU A 102 -3.17 3.15 10.18
CA GLU A 102 -2.78 1.72 10.14
C GLU A 102 -1.97 1.35 8.89
N PHE A 103 -1.95 2.19 7.85
CA PHE A 103 -1.07 1.97 6.69
C PHE A 103 0.42 1.98 7.07
N ASP A 104 0.77 2.79 8.05
CA ASP A 104 2.11 2.91 8.63
C ASP A 104 3.23 2.92 7.56
N GLN A 105 3.13 3.86 6.62
CA GLN A 105 4.10 4.03 5.54
C GLN A 105 4.32 2.77 4.68
N GLY A 106 3.35 1.87 4.64
CA GLY A 106 3.41 0.62 3.89
C GLY A 106 3.89 -0.60 4.67
N ARG A 107 4.23 -0.47 5.97
CA ARG A 107 4.68 -1.62 6.79
C ARG A 107 3.63 -2.71 6.94
N ASN A 108 2.36 -2.35 6.82
CA ASN A 108 1.26 -3.32 6.88
C ASN A 108 0.83 -3.86 5.49
N CYS A 109 1.52 -3.49 4.42
CA CYS A 109 1.29 -4.06 3.10
C CYS A 109 1.50 -5.59 3.07
N GLY A 110 0.68 -6.27 2.30
CA GLY A 110 0.75 -7.74 2.17
C GLY A 110 0.21 -8.53 3.37
N ARG A 111 -0.20 -7.85 4.46
CA ARG A 111 -0.87 -8.50 5.59
C ARG A 111 -2.31 -8.84 5.26
N TRP A 112 -2.81 -9.90 5.88
CA TRP A 112 -4.21 -10.28 5.77
C TRP A 112 -5.01 -9.76 6.97
N VAL A 113 -6.27 -9.46 6.69
CA VAL A 113 -7.21 -8.89 7.65
C VAL A 113 -8.51 -9.70 7.60
N GLU A 114 -8.98 -10.17 8.76
CA GLU A 114 -10.34 -10.68 8.93
C GLU A 114 -11.25 -9.49 9.25
N VAL A 115 -12.24 -9.24 8.41
CA VAL A 115 -13.24 -8.19 8.58
C VAL A 115 -14.58 -8.82 8.94
N THR A 116 -15.20 -8.31 10.01
CA THR A 116 -16.53 -8.73 10.46
C THR A 116 -17.49 -7.54 10.34
N LEU A 117 -18.59 -7.71 9.63
CA LEU A 117 -19.65 -6.69 9.58
C LEU A 117 -20.31 -6.56 10.96
N SER A 118 -20.42 -5.34 11.46
CA SER A 118 -21.02 -5.03 12.74
C SER A 118 -22.40 -4.43 12.54
N LYS A 119 -22.54 -3.12 12.64
CA LYS A 119 -23.84 -2.45 12.57
C LYS A 119 -24.04 -1.71 11.26
N PHE A 120 -25.26 -1.64 10.82
CA PHE A 120 -25.69 -0.93 9.62
C PHE A 120 -26.45 0.33 9.98
N CYS A 121 -26.20 1.40 9.25
CA CYS A 121 -26.97 2.63 9.41
C CYS A 121 -28.32 2.47 8.72
N LYS A 122 -29.40 2.58 9.51
CA LYS A 122 -30.78 2.55 9.02
C LYS A 122 -31.46 3.90 9.16
N ASN A 123 -32.37 4.16 8.24
CA ASN A 123 -33.19 5.38 8.22
C ASN A 123 -32.39 6.68 8.07
N ALA A 124 -31.13 6.62 7.64
CA ALA A 124 -30.36 7.80 7.29
C ALA A 124 -30.73 8.30 5.89
N ASP A 125 -30.69 9.60 5.72
CA ASP A 125 -30.64 10.18 4.39
C ASP A 125 -29.26 9.91 3.78
N HIS A 126 -29.21 8.98 2.84
CA HIS A 126 -27.97 8.59 2.16
C HIS A 126 -27.52 9.60 1.10
N SER A 127 -28.19 10.73 0.96
CA SER A 127 -27.78 11.80 0.04
C SER A 127 -26.44 12.42 0.44
N ASP A 128 -26.05 12.31 1.70
CA ASP A 128 -24.81 12.85 2.24
C ASP A 128 -23.77 11.73 2.48
N ARG A 129 -23.33 11.11 1.41
CA ARG A 129 -22.34 10.01 1.42
C ARG A 129 -20.99 10.40 2.05
N TRP A 130 -20.75 11.69 2.21
CA TRP A 130 -19.43 12.24 2.52
C TRP A 130 -19.32 12.82 3.93
N ASN A 131 -20.44 13.02 4.62
CA ASN A 131 -20.46 13.72 5.90
C ASN A 131 -20.96 12.86 7.06
N THR A 132 -20.75 11.58 7.06
CA THR A 132 -21.39 10.77 8.09
C THR A 132 -20.43 9.92 8.88
N SER A 133 -19.67 10.60 9.71
CA SER A 133 -19.09 9.93 10.88
C SER A 133 -20.15 9.15 11.69
N ASN A 134 -21.45 9.42 11.52
CA ASN A 134 -22.37 9.09 12.58
C ASN A 134 -23.76 8.65 12.14
N CYS A 135 -23.93 7.99 11.01
CA CYS A 135 -25.27 7.56 10.63
C CYS A 135 -26.30 8.71 10.78
N ALA A 136 -25.99 9.86 10.16
CA ALA A 136 -26.70 11.12 10.39
C ALA A 136 -28.20 10.99 10.15
N GLY A 137 -29.00 11.31 11.14
CA GLY A 137 -30.44 11.16 11.11
C GLY A 137 -30.97 9.74 11.20
N GLY A 138 -30.08 8.74 11.29
CA GLY A 138 -30.41 7.32 11.40
C GLY A 138 -30.00 6.69 12.73
N ALA A 139 -30.08 5.38 12.79
CA ALA A 139 -29.64 4.56 13.93
C ALA A 139 -28.74 3.41 13.48
N TRP A 140 -27.74 3.11 14.30
CA TRP A 140 -26.90 1.94 14.12
C TRP A 140 -27.61 0.69 14.67
N GLU A 141 -27.98 -0.21 13.79
CA GLU A 141 -28.73 -1.42 14.13
C GLU A 141 -28.08 -2.67 13.49
N ASP A 142 -28.42 -3.81 14.06
CA ASP A 142 -28.07 -5.07 13.45
C ASP A 142 -28.83 -5.25 12.14
N GLY A 143 -28.15 -5.82 11.18
CA GLY A 143 -28.68 -6.16 9.86
C GLY A 143 -28.58 -7.66 9.58
N PRO A 144 -29.11 -8.11 8.44
CA PRO A 144 -29.12 -9.54 8.08
C PRO A 144 -27.71 -10.14 7.92
N LEU A 145 -26.70 -9.30 7.74
CA LEU A 145 -25.30 -9.71 7.57
C LEU A 145 -24.42 -9.28 8.77
N THR A 146 -25.00 -8.84 9.88
CA THR A 146 -24.25 -8.62 11.12
C THR A 146 -23.56 -9.93 11.53
N GLY A 147 -22.24 -9.87 11.78
CA GLY A 147 -21.41 -11.03 12.08
C GLY A 147 -20.83 -11.77 10.85
N ALA A 148 -21.23 -11.40 9.62
CA ALA A 148 -20.62 -11.96 8.43
C ALA A 148 -19.13 -11.56 8.34
N LYS A 149 -18.30 -12.52 7.92
CA LYS A 149 -16.85 -12.38 7.89
C LYS A 149 -16.29 -12.57 6.50
N ALA A 150 -15.23 -11.83 6.20
CA ALA A 150 -14.45 -11.99 4.97
C ALA A 150 -12.98 -11.66 5.22
N HIS A 151 -12.09 -12.19 4.38
CA HIS A 151 -10.66 -11.93 4.44
C HIS A 151 -10.20 -11.06 3.28
N PHE A 152 -9.34 -10.11 3.59
CA PHE A 152 -8.79 -9.15 2.62
C PHE A 152 -7.28 -9.02 2.82
N ILE A 153 -6.56 -8.83 1.71
CA ILE A 153 -5.13 -8.48 1.75
C ILE A 153 -4.95 -6.96 1.67
N VAL A 154 -4.04 -6.42 2.45
CA VAL A 154 -3.66 -5.00 2.38
C VAL A 154 -2.84 -4.77 1.12
N ALA A 155 -3.34 -3.96 0.19
CA ALA A 155 -2.69 -3.68 -1.09
C ALA A 155 -2.64 -2.19 -1.45
N ASP A 156 -3.29 -1.33 -0.66
CA ASP A 156 -3.37 0.10 -0.97
C ASP A 156 -3.38 0.98 0.28
N SER A 157 -3.25 2.26 0.04
CA SER A 157 -3.36 3.33 1.02
C SER A 157 -4.56 4.22 0.73
N CYS A 158 -5.33 4.53 1.76
CA CYS A 158 -6.47 5.42 1.70
C CYS A 158 -6.05 6.83 2.13
N ASN A 159 -5.60 7.64 1.16
CA ASN A 159 -5.04 8.99 1.41
C ASN A 159 -5.72 10.09 0.59
N ASP A 160 -6.81 9.81 -0.04
CA ASP A 160 -7.50 10.76 -0.91
C ASP A 160 -8.40 11.75 -0.16
N GLY A 161 -9.28 12.42 -0.88
CA GLY A 161 -10.28 13.32 -0.31
C GLY A 161 -11.34 12.66 0.57
N ASN A 162 -11.32 11.34 0.72
CA ASN A 162 -12.29 10.64 1.54
C ASN A 162 -12.14 11.02 3.02
N TYR A 163 -13.22 11.54 3.60
CA TYR A 163 -13.25 11.95 5.00
C TYR A 163 -12.82 10.82 5.95
N TRP A 164 -13.34 9.62 5.75
CA TRP A 164 -13.06 8.45 6.56
C TRP A 164 -11.58 8.09 6.62
N CYS A 165 -10.91 8.16 5.47
CA CYS A 165 -9.48 7.87 5.36
C CYS A 165 -8.60 8.81 6.19
N ARG A 166 -9.16 9.90 6.71
CA ARG A 166 -8.43 10.90 7.51
C ARG A 166 -8.90 10.99 8.95
N GLN A 167 -10.14 10.61 9.23
CA GLN A 167 -10.78 10.84 10.53
C GLN A 167 -10.91 9.57 11.37
N ASP A 168 -10.99 8.41 10.73
CA ASP A 168 -11.08 7.12 11.41
C ASP A 168 -9.80 6.33 11.18
N ARG A 169 -8.99 6.21 12.23
CA ARG A 169 -7.73 5.45 12.20
C ARG A 169 -7.93 4.00 11.75
N PHE A 170 -9.06 3.41 12.12
CA PHE A 170 -9.36 2.01 11.86
C PHE A 170 -10.28 1.80 10.67
N HIS A 171 -10.44 2.85 9.86
CA HIS A 171 -11.17 2.78 8.62
C HIS A 171 -10.52 1.79 7.64
N LEU A 172 -11.36 1.00 6.97
CA LEU A 172 -10.96 0.18 5.84
C LEU A 172 -11.72 0.60 4.58
N ASP A 173 -11.00 0.74 3.49
CA ASP A 173 -11.60 0.92 2.16
C ASP A 173 -11.43 -0.39 1.39
N LEU A 174 -12.53 -1.10 1.15
CA LEU A 174 -12.55 -2.46 0.63
C LEU A 174 -12.65 -2.47 -0.89
N SER A 175 -12.05 -3.45 -1.56
CA SER A 175 -12.27 -3.62 -2.98
C SER A 175 -13.75 -3.92 -3.27
N ALA A 176 -14.31 -3.23 -4.27
CA ALA A 176 -15.70 -3.42 -4.68
C ALA A 176 -16.04 -4.89 -5.01
N GLN A 177 -15.07 -5.63 -5.55
CA GLN A 177 -15.21 -7.05 -5.87
C GLN A 177 -15.27 -7.91 -4.59
N GLY A 178 -14.51 -7.54 -3.57
CA GLY A 178 -14.44 -8.26 -2.29
C GLY A 178 -15.72 -8.19 -1.46
N LEU A 179 -16.60 -7.21 -1.71
CA LEU A 179 -17.85 -7.07 -0.95
C LEU A 179 -18.73 -8.32 -1.02
N SER A 180 -18.72 -9.03 -2.13
CA SER A 180 -19.50 -10.26 -2.33
C SER A 180 -19.11 -11.39 -1.38
N GLN A 181 -17.91 -11.33 -0.78
CA GLN A 181 -17.43 -12.35 0.16
C GLN A 181 -18.22 -12.40 1.47
N PHE A 182 -18.87 -11.30 1.83
CA PHE A 182 -19.76 -11.29 2.99
C PHE A 182 -21.08 -12.06 2.76
N GLY A 183 -21.35 -12.50 1.53
CA GLY A 183 -22.57 -13.25 1.20
C GLY A 183 -23.81 -12.34 1.08
N GLY A 184 -24.99 -12.96 1.08
CA GLY A 184 -26.28 -12.27 1.07
C GLY A 184 -26.52 -11.33 -0.11
N GLY A 185 -25.78 -11.47 -1.22
CA GLY A 185 -25.86 -10.57 -2.37
C GLY A 185 -25.22 -9.20 -2.14
N MET A 186 -24.32 -9.09 -1.15
CA MET A 186 -23.59 -7.83 -0.88
C MET A 186 -22.79 -7.39 -2.11
N ASN A 187 -22.95 -6.13 -2.46
CA ASN A 187 -22.28 -5.47 -3.59
C ASN A 187 -22.29 -3.95 -3.39
N THR A 188 -21.74 -3.20 -4.35
CA THR A 188 -21.66 -1.73 -4.27
C THR A 188 -23.02 -1.03 -4.18
N ALA A 189 -24.08 -1.63 -4.72
CA ALA A 189 -25.43 -1.05 -4.65
C ALA A 189 -26.10 -1.27 -3.27
N THR A 190 -25.71 -2.33 -2.57
CA THR A 190 -26.29 -2.71 -1.27
C THR A 190 -25.39 -2.29 -0.10
N TRP A 191 -24.13 -1.97 -0.33
CA TRP A 191 -23.21 -1.48 0.69
C TRP A 191 -23.66 -0.12 1.24
N ARG A 192 -23.68 0.02 2.55
CA ARG A 192 -24.15 1.21 3.26
C ARG A 192 -23.13 1.72 4.26
N ASN A 193 -21.83 1.55 3.97
CA ASN A 193 -20.74 1.93 4.86
C ASN A 193 -20.99 1.47 6.30
N PRO A 194 -21.05 0.17 6.55
CA PRO A 194 -21.31 -0.36 7.88
C PRO A 194 -20.16 -0.10 8.84
N GLN A 195 -20.46 -0.13 10.13
CA GLN A 195 -19.43 -0.36 11.13
C GLN A 195 -18.85 -1.75 10.94
N ILE A 196 -17.56 -1.86 11.09
CA ILE A 196 -16.82 -3.11 10.97
C ILE A 196 -15.95 -3.33 12.20
N ASN A 197 -15.75 -4.60 12.54
CA ASN A 197 -14.68 -5.02 13.44
C ASN A 197 -13.65 -5.80 12.61
N TRP A 198 -12.37 -5.59 12.86
CA TRP A 198 -11.35 -6.27 12.08
C TRP A 198 -10.07 -6.49 12.87
N ARG A 199 -9.27 -7.43 12.43
CA ARG A 199 -7.96 -7.76 13.00
C ARG A 199 -7.02 -8.29 11.93
N TYR A 200 -5.73 -8.18 12.15
CA TYR A 200 -4.75 -8.89 11.35
C TYR A 200 -4.82 -10.38 11.63
N VAL A 201 -4.63 -11.17 10.59
CA VAL A 201 -4.61 -12.63 10.64
C VAL A 201 -3.55 -13.15 9.67
N ASP A 202 -3.18 -14.40 9.82
CA ASP A 202 -2.41 -15.10 8.80
C ASP A 202 -3.20 -15.24 7.50
N ALA A 203 -2.50 -15.34 6.38
CA ALA A 203 -3.09 -15.54 5.07
C ALA A 203 -3.94 -16.84 5.09
N PRO A 204 -5.24 -16.77 4.72
CA PRO A 204 -6.09 -17.94 4.71
C PRO A 204 -5.57 -18.96 3.68
N ASN A 205 -5.45 -20.21 4.11
CA ASN A 205 -4.97 -21.31 3.26
C ASN A 205 -3.57 -21.08 2.66
N TYR A 206 -2.70 -20.41 3.39
CA TYR A 206 -1.33 -20.16 2.95
C TYR A 206 -0.61 -21.45 2.59
N ASN A 207 0.00 -21.48 1.43
CA ASN A 207 0.85 -22.58 0.97
C ASN A 207 1.93 -22.05 0.02
N GLY A 208 3.05 -22.76 -0.06
CA GLY A 208 4.17 -22.35 -0.91
C GLY A 208 5.20 -21.50 -0.16
N ASP A 209 5.84 -20.62 -0.89
CA ASP A 209 6.92 -19.76 -0.39
C ASP A 209 6.73 -18.33 -0.89
N VAL A 210 7.43 -17.37 -0.28
CA VAL A 210 7.38 -15.97 -0.70
C VAL A 210 7.76 -15.83 -2.18
N LYS A 211 7.22 -14.82 -2.82
CA LYS A 211 7.59 -14.41 -4.17
C LYS A 211 8.42 -13.13 -4.11
N ILE A 212 9.54 -13.14 -4.79
CA ILE A 212 10.45 -12.00 -4.87
C ILE A 212 10.43 -11.49 -6.30
N GLY A 213 10.33 -10.17 -6.46
CA GLY A 213 10.38 -9.56 -7.78
C GLY A 213 10.89 -8.14 -7.73
N PHE A 214 11.30 -7.63 -8.88
CA PHE A 214 11.74 -6.26 -9.03
C PHE A 214 10.55 -5.36 -9.42
N ALA A 215 10.47 -4.20 -8.80
CA ALA A 215 9.47 -3.19 -9.11
C ALA A 215 9.67 -2.63 -10.52
N ARG A 216 8.62 -2.01 -11.07
CA ARG A 216 8.69 -1.29 -12.33
C ARG A 216 9.82 -0.26 -12.32
N GLY A 217 10.61 -0.24 -13.36
CA GLY A 217 11.72 0.68 -13.53
C GLY A 217 12.95 0.36 -12.67
N ALA A 218 12.92 -0.73 -11.90
CA ALA A 218 14.12 -1.19 -11.20
C ALA A 218 15.27 -1.42 -12.17
N SER A 219 16.47 -1.19 -11.72
CA SER A 219 17.70 -1.30 -12.50
C SER A 219 18.85 -1.72 -11.59
N ARG A 220 20.01 -2.04 -12.18
CA ARG A 220 21.21 -2.34 -11.39
C ARG A 220 21.62 -1.17 -10.49
N GLY A 221 21.33 0.07 -10.87
CA GLY A 221 21.61 1.25 -10.07
C GLY A 221 20.48 1.61 -9.07
N TRP A 222 19.33 0.96 -9.19
CA TRP A 222 18.18 1.13 -8.31
C TRP A 222 17.42 -0.19 -8.18
N PRO A 223 17.97 -1.17 -7.47
CA PRO A 223 17.41 -2.52 -7.37
C PRO A 223 16.25 -2.52 -6.34
N ALA A 224 15.12 -2.02 -6.78
CA ALA A 224 13.90 -1.91 -5.99
C ALA A 224 13.13 -3.23 -5.99
N LEU A 225 12.94 -3.83 -4.82
CA LEU A 225 12.28 -5.12 -4.63
C LEU A 225 10.89 -4.99 -4.04
N LEU A 226 10.02 -5.88 -4.50
CA LEU A 226 8.74 -6.21 -3.88
C LEU A 226 8.76 -7.68 -3.47
N ILE A 227 8.23 -7.98 -2.29
CA ILE A 227 8.09 -9.34 -1.77
C ILE A 227 6.62 -9.57 -1.51
N THR A 228 6.07 -10.62 -2.11
CA THR A 228 4.64 -10.95 -2.07
C THR A 228 4.44 -12.39 -1.64
N HIS A 229 3.21 -12.86 -1.61
CA HIS A 229 2.85 -14.18 -1.12
C HIS A 229 3.37 -14.39 0.30
N LEU A 230 2.84 -13.61 1.22
CA LEU A 230 3.28 -13.56 2.61
C LEU A 230 2.23 -14.21 3.51
N GLN A 231 2.69 -15.02 4.46
CA GLN A 231 1.79 -15.60 5.45
C GLN A 231 1.23 -14.52 6.41
N SER A 232 2.11 -13.70 6.98
CA SER A 232 1.75 -12.71 8.01
C SER A 232 2.28 -11.30 7.72
N GLY A 233 2.68 -11.01 6.48
CA GLY A 233 3.30 -9.76 6.07
C GLY A 233 4.82 -9.80 6.17
N ILE A 234 5.46 -8.66 5.92
CA ILE A 234 6.92 -8.51 6.00
C ILE A 234 7.25 -7.21 6.73
N HIS A 235 8.18 -7.29 7.68
CA HIS A 235 8.56 -6.15 8.49
C HIS A 235 9.99 -5.71 8.20
N ARG A 236 10.91 -6.64 7.92
CA ARG A 236 12.31 -6.36 7.69
C ARG A 236 12.90 -7.26 6.59
N VAL A 237 13.70 -6.63 5.74
CA VAL A 237 14.51 -7.29 4.72
C VAL A 237 15.96 -6.96 5.02
N GLU A 238 16.84 -7.96 5.08
CA GLU A 238 18.27 -7.76 5.21
C GLU A 238 18.98 -8.31 3.98
N GLN A 239 19.97 -7.57 3.48
CA GLN A 239 20.88 -8.00 2.40
C GLN A 239 22.23 -8.36 2.97
N LEU A 240 22.84 -9.42 2.48
CA LEU A 240 24.24 -9.75 2.79
C LEU A 240 25.16 -8.85 1.94
N VAL A 241 25.83 -7.90 2.58
CA VAL A 241 26.72 -6.91 1.98
C VAL A 241 28.12 -7.09 2.58
N HIS A 242 29.13 -7.40 1.77
CA HIS A 242 30.52 -7.62 2.22
C HIS A 242 30.65 -8.54 3.45
N GLY A 243 29.80 -9.57 3.52
CA GLY A 243 29.82 -10.55 4.61
C GLY A 243 29.03 -10.15 5.85
N GLN A 244 28.35 -9.00 5.85
CA GLN A 244 27.50 -8.53 6.94
C GLN A 244 26.04 -8.42 6.50
N TRP A 245 25.11 -8.70 7.40
CA TRP A 245 23.69 -8.52 7.17
C TRP A 245 23.29 -7.07 7.45
N VAL A 246 22.78 -6.39 6.42
CA VAL A 246 22.41 -4.97 6.46
C VAL A 246 20.93 -4.84 6.18
N ALA A 247 20.19 -4.21 7.09
CA ALA A 247 18.77 -3.93 6.92
C ALA A 247 18.55 -2.98 5.73
N GLN A 248 17.59 -3.33 4.87
CA GLN A 248 17.27 -2.56 3.68
C GLN A 248 16.16 -1.57 3.99
N LYS A 249 16.28 -0.36 3.45
CA LYS A 249 15.28 0.68 3.64
C LYS A 249 14.08 0.46 2.72
N MET A 250 12.89 0.61 3.28
CA MET A 250 11.66 0.67 2.52
C MET A 250 11.50 2.07 1.92
N HIS A 251 10.99 2.14 0.70
CA HIS A 251 10.76 3.42 0.02
C HIS A 251 9.48 4.09 0.55
N LEU A 252 9.61 5.27 1.13
CA LEU A 252 8.53 5.94 1.86
C LEU A 252 7.28 6.26 1.02
N THR A 253 7.42 6.38 -0.29
CA THR A 253 6.31 6.78 -1.19
C THR A 253 5.81 5.66 -2.10
N LEU A 254 6.48 4.51 -2.10
CA LEU A 254 6.11 3.35 -2.91
C LEU A 254 5.69 2.14 -2.04
N GLY A 255 5.26 2.41 -0.82
CA GLY A 255 4.83 1.36 0.09
C GLY A 255 5.93 0.34 0.39
N GLN A 256 5.63 -0.92 0.26
CA GLN A 256 6.52 -2.03 0.63
C GLN A 256 7.62 -2.32 -0.42
N VAL A 257 8.18 -1.31 -1.05
CA VAL A 257 9.32 -1.44 -1.95
C VAL A 257 10.62 -1.30 -1.17
N TYR A 258 11.47 -2.33 -1.18
CA TYR A 258 12.78 -2.31 -0.54
C TYR A 258 13.87 -2.00 -1.54
N ILE A 259 14.72 -1.02 -1.24
CA ILE A 259 15.84 -0.64 -2.10
C ILE A 259 17.10 -1.32 -1.60
N LEU A 260 17.66 -2.21 -2.41
CA LEU A 260 18.91 -2.87 -2.06
C LEU A 260 20.08 -1.89 -2.13
N THR A 261 20.93 -1.89 -1.10
CA THR A 261 22.03 -0.92 -0.97
C THR A 261 23.31 -1.35 -1.70
N ASP A 262 23.54 -2.64 -1.85
CA ASP A 262 24.71 -3.12 -2.61
C ASP A 262 24.31 -3.35 -4.07
N VAL A 263 24.46 -2.30 -4.86
CA VAL A 263 24.01 -2.22 -6.25
C VAL A 263 24.90 -2.96 -7.26
N GLY A 264 25.98 -3.59 -6.85
CA GLY A 264 26.94 -4.26 -7.76
C GLY A 264 27.15 -5.73 -7.46
N SER A 265 26.70 -6.23 -6.34
CA SER A 265 27.04 -7.56 -5.82
C SER A 265 25.94 -8.57 -6.13
N GLU A 266 25.84 -8.97 -7.40
CA GLU A 266 25.06 -10.15 -7.76
C GLU A 266 25.87 -11.44 -7.53
N PRO A 267 25.26 -12.54 -7.09
CA PRO A 267 23.83 -12.68 -6.74
C PRO A 267 23.48 -12.00 -5.41
N TYR A 268 22.29 -11.41 -5.36
CA TYR A 268 21.75 -10.89 -4.11
C TYR A 268 21.45 -12.02 -3.15
N ARG A 269 21.66 -11.78 -1.85
CA ARG A 269 21.31 -12.70 -0.77
C ARG A 269 20.53 -11.95 0.28
N LEU A 270 19.30 -12.42 0.56
CA LEU A 270 18.39 -11.76 1.49
C LEU A 270 17.98 -12.69 2.63
N ARG A 271 17.75 -12.11 3.80
CA ARG A 271 16.94 -12.67 4.89
C ARG A 271 15.70 -11.84 5.06
N LEU A 272 14.58 -12.52 5.35
CA LEU A 272 13.28 -11.90 5.48
C LEU A 272 12.74 -12.16 6.89
N TYR A 273 12.07 -11.15 7.43
CA TYR A 273 11.39 -11.21 8.72
C TYR A 273 9.93 -10.81 8.54
N ASP A 274 9.03 -11.56 9.14
CA ASP A 274 7.60 -11.32 9.07
C ASP A 274 7.17 -10.11 9.91
N ALA A 275 5.86 -9.82 9.92
CA ALA A 275 5.31 -8.69 10.66
C ALA A 275 5.48 -8.80 12.19
N TYR A 276 5.92 -9.92 12.70
CA TYR A 276 6.17 -10.19 14.13
C TYR A 276 7.65 -10.32 14.45
N ASP A 277 8.54 -9.92 13.54
CA ASP A 277 9.99 -10.08 13.62
C ASP A 277 10.49 -11.53 13.70
N HIS A 278 9.66 -12.48 13.34
CA HIS A 278 10.12 -13.84 13.17
C HIS A 278 10.83 -13.99 11.82
N SER A 279 11.96 -14.67 11.83
CA SER A 279 12.62 -15.03 10.56
C SER A 279 11.68 -15.90 9.72
N ILE A 280 11.38 -15.45 8.52
CA ILE A 280 10.56 -16.23 7.59
C ILE A 280 11.30 -17.52 7.26
N GLN A 281 10.64 -18.68 7.50
CA GLN A 281 11.20 -20.00 7.23
C GLN A 281 12.51 -20.32 7.94
N THR A 282 12.67 -19.94 9.21
CA THR A 282 13.84 -20.25 10.04
C THR A 282 15.19 -20.00 9.35
N VAL A 283 15.64 -18.74 9.33
CA VAL A 283 16.96 -18.31 8.87
C VAL A 283 17.29 -18.73 7.41
N ARG A 284 16.29 -18.69 6.56
CA ARG A 284 16.47 -18.99 5.14
C ARG A 284 17.12 -17.83 4.42
N ILE A 285 18.12 -18.13 3.57
CA ILE A 285 18.73 -17.13 2.69
C ILE A 285 18.15 -17.31 1.29
N TYR A 286 17.58 -16.25 0.74
CA TYR A 286 17.06 -16.20 -0.62
C TYR A 286 18.15 -15.63 -1.52
N ARG A 287 18.59 -16.42 -2.49
CA ARG A 287 19.63 -16.02 -3.44
C ARG A 287 19.09 -15.95 -4.85
N PHE A 288 19.25 -14.81 -5.50
CA PHE A 288 18.76 -14.54 -6.86
C PHE A 288 19.59 -13.47 -7.58
N THR A 289 19.32 -13.29 -8.86
CA THR A 289 19.95 -12.25 -9.69
C THR A 289 18.86 -11.40 -10.36
N MET A 290 19.21 -10.16 -10.69
CA MET A 290 18.34 -9.33 -11.52
C MET A 290 18.35 -9.86 -12.96
N PRO A 291 17.20 -10.09 -13.59
CA PRO A 291 17.14 -10.55 -14.97
C PRO A 291 17.79 -9.56 -15.93
N THR A 292 18.41 -10.08 -16.98
CA THR A 292 18.97 -9.23 -18.05
C THR A 292 17.84 -8.45 -18.73
N GLY A 293 18.01 -7.13 -18.86
CA GLY A 293 16.98 -6.26 -19.45
C GLY A 293 15.83 -5.89 -18.52
N CYS A 294 15.95 -6.25 -17.23
CA CYS A 294 14.99 -5.82 -16.20
C CYS A 294 15.06 -4.27 -16.02
N CYS A 295 14.02 -3.56 -15.67
CA CYS A 295 12.66 -3.99 -15.42
C CYS A 295 11.72 -2.96 -16.03
N GLY A 296 11.24 -3.21 -17.23
CA GLY A 296 10.28 -2.32 -17.89
C GLY A 296 8.82 -2.60 -17.49
N GLN A 297 8.58 -3.80 -16.98
CA GLN A 297 7.25 -4.26 -16.57
C GLN A 297 6.93 -3.77 -15.15
N GLU A 298 5.66 -3.84 -14.78
CA GLU A 298 5.19 -3.38 -13.48
C GLU A 298 5.75 -4.18 -12.29
N PHE A 299 5.93 -5.48 -12.50
CA PHE A 299 6.55 -6.39 -11.54
C PHE A 299 7.24 -7.53 -12.30
N ASN A 300 8.47 -7.82 -11.92
CA ASN A 300 9.29 -8.86 -12.58
C ASN A 300 9.70 -9.89 -11.54
N GLU A 301 8.87 -10.93 -11.39
CA GLU A 301 9.15 -12.05 -10.49
C GLU A 301 10.45 -12.73 -10.91
N VAL A 302 11.26 -13.12 -9.93
CA VAL A 302 12.52 -13.80 -10.13
C VAL A 302 12.52 -15.17 -9.47
N SER A 303 13.17 -16.12 -10.14
CA SER A 303 13.48 -17.39 -9.50
C SER A 303 14.63 -17.22 -8.53
N TYR A 304 14.55 -17.88 -7.40
CA TYR A 304 15.60 -17.89 -6.39
C TYR A 304 15.93 -19.32 -5.95
N ILE A 305 17.07 -19.47 -5.35
CA ILE A 305 17.42 -20.66 -4.57
C ILE A 305 17.52 -20.30 -3.11
N THR A 306 17.34 -21.29 -2.24
CA THR A 306 17.44 -21.11 -0.78
C THR A 306 18.67 -21.80 -0.26
N GLU A 307 19.42 -21.12 0.60
CA GLU A 307 20.64 -21.57 1.27
C GLU A 307 20.43 -21.72 2.75
#